data_c02ee651cc33610370a2814c46ad4624
#
_entry.id   c02ee651cc33610370a2814c46ad4624
#
_cell.length_a   1.000
_cell.length_b   1.000
_cell.length_c   1.000
_cell.angle_alpha   90.00
_cell.angle_beta   90.00
_cell.angle_gamma   90.00
#
_symmetry.space_group_name_H-M   'P 1'
#
loop_
_entity.id
_entity.type
_entity.pdbx_description
1 polymer ?
#
loop_
_entity_poly.entity_id
_entity_poly.type
_entity_poly.pdbx_seq_one_letter_code
_entity_poly.pdbx_strand_id
1 'polypeptide(L)'
;MNKVGEHITLDFLGVFENHSAEFYEKIFKKIAEVAKVEIVNISKYVFTPQGVTLLCLLKESHMSFHTFPEKGIVSFDFFTCGAVSPSVSLEILKKELPHTSVIKKDFDRDTIHHYKDIYSSDGIKKFYMVEEVIKDFKSKAGQHIEILKLKDLIFMRFQINSEYSF
;
A
#
# COMPACT_ATOMS: atom_id res chain seq x y z
N MET A 1 16.07 -10.26 4.52
CA MET A 1 14.88 -9.88 5.33
C MET A 1 13.63 -10.31 4.60
N ASN A 2 12.68 -10.90 5.28
CA ASN A 2 11.48 -11.39 4.63
C ASN A 2 10.51 -10.23 4.39
N LYS A 3 10.37 -9.84 3.14
CA LYS A 3 9.36 -8.89 2.67
C LYS A 3 7.97 -9.43 3.00
N VAL A 4 7.13 -8.64 3.66
CA VAL A 4 5.76 -9.03 4.01
C VAL A 4 4.86 -8.98 2.80
N GLY A 5 5.11 -8.05 1.88
CA GLY A 5 4.36 -7.91 0.65
C GLY A 5 4.74 -6.67 -0.14
N GLU A 6 4.26 -6.61 -1.37
CA GLU A 6 4.39 -5.46 -2.26
C GLU A 6 3.03 -4.82 -2.49
N HIS A 7 3.02 -3.50 -2.60
CA HIS A 7 1.83 -2.74 -2.84
C HIS A 7 2.10 -1.71 -3.96
N ILE A 8 1.24 -1.70 -4.97
CA ILE A 8 1.31 -0.73 -6.05
C ILE A 8 0.00 0.04 -6.13
N THR A 9 0.08 1.35 -6.33
CA THR A 9 -1.06 2.16 -6.72
C THR A 9 -0.81 2.76 -8.09
N LEU A 10 -1.84 2.76 -8.94
CA LEU A 10 -1.80 3.27 -10.31
C LEU A 10 -3.00 4.20 -10.52
N ASP A 11 -2.75 5.45 -10.85
CA ASP A 11 -3.78 6.37 -11.28
C ASP A 11 -3.64 6.62 -12.78
N PHE A 12 -4.61 6.12 -13.56
CA PHE A 12 -4.71 6.34 -15.01
C PHE A 12 -5.49 7.62 -15.27
N LEU A 13 -4.88 8.56 -15.99
CA LEU A 13 -5.47 9.84 -16.34
C LEU A 13 -5.88 9.86 -17.81
N GLY A 14 -6.97 10.57 -18.11
CA GLY A 14 -7.52 10.67 -19.46
C GLY A 14 -8.47 9.52 -19.82
N VAL A 15 -8.97 8.77 -18.84
CA VAL A 15 -9.94 7.68 -19.02
C VAL A 15 -11.35 8.22 -18.79
N PHE A 16 -11.97 8.79 -19.82
CA PHE A 16 -13.32 9.36 -19.75
C PHE A 16 -14.43 8.35 -20.08
N GLU A 17 -14.06 7.18 -20.53
CA GLU A 17 -15.01 6.13 -20.89
C GLU A 17 -15.60 5.49 -19.63
N ASN A 18 -16.94 5.45 -19.56
CA ASN A 18 -17.67 4.81 -18.47
C ASN A 18 -17.82 3.32 -18.72
N HIS A 19 -16.76 2.56 -18.48
CA HIS A 19 -16.78 1.10 -18.58
C HIS A 19 -17.64 0.46 -17.49
N SER A 20 -18.25 -0.68 -17.82
CA SER A 20 -19.06 -1.43 -16.87
C SER A 20 -18.20 -2.12 -15.79
N ALA A 21 -18.84 -2.52 -14.71
CA ALA A 21 -18.16 -3.31 -13.66
C ALA A 21 -17.60 -4.63 -14.19
N GLU A 22 -18.30 -5.29 -15.11
CA GLU A 22 -17.87 -6.54 -15.74
C GLU A 22 -16.60 -6.38 -16.58
N PHE A 23 -16.37 -5.19 -17.15
CA PHE A 23 -15.11 -4.87 -17.82
C PHE A 23 -13.93 -4.92 -16.84
N TYR A 24 -14.05 -4.28 -15.69
CA TYR A 24 -13.00 -4.30 -14.66
C TYR A 24 -12.83 -5.67 -14.00
N GLU A 25 -13.90 -6.44 -13.82
CA GLU A 25 -13.80 -7.83 -13.36
C GLU A 25 -12.96 -8.70 -14.30
N LYS A 26 -13.09 -8.52 -15.62
CA LYS A 26 -12.26 -9.23 -16.60
C LYS A 26 -10.79 -8.85 -16.45
N ILE A 27 -10.51 -7.58 -16.17
CA ILE A 27 -9.13 -7.11 -15.93
C ILE A 27 -8.58 -7.74 -14.65
N PHE A 28 -9.34 -7.80 -13.55
CA PHE A 28 -8.91 -8.50 -12.33
C PHE A 28 -8.53 -9.95 -12.60
N LYS A 29 -9.32 -10.68 -13.40
CA LYS A 29 -9.03 -12.08 -13.75
C LYS A 29 -7.73 -12.21 -14.55
N LYS A 30 -7.48 -11.30 -15.52
CA LYS A 30 -6.23 -11.28 -16.28
C LYS A 30 -5.01 -10.99 -15.38
N ILE A 31 -5.15 -10.02 -14.47
CA ILE A 31 -4.07 -9.68 -13.53
C ILE A 31 -3.81 -10.85 -12.59
N ALA A 32 -4.85 -11.47 -12.03
CA ALA A 32 -4.73 -12.60 -11.12
C ALA A 32 -4.01 -13.80 -11.75
N GLU A 33 -4.33 -14.10 -13.02
CA GLU A 33 -3.68 -15.17 -13.78
C GLU A 33 -2.18 -14.92 -13.94
N VAL A 34 -1.78 -13.70 -14.37
CA VAL A 34 -0.37 -13.34 -14.58
C VAL A 34 0.39 -13.23 -13.27
N ALA A 35 -0.24 -12.65 -12.24
CA ALA A 35 0.33 -12.51 -10.89
C ALA A 35 0.36 -13.84 -10.12
N LYS A 36 -0.31 -14.88 -10.63
CA LYS A 36 -0.46 -16.20 -9.98
C LYS A 36 -1.07 -16.10 -8.59
N VAL A 37 -2.11 -15.28 -8.44
CA VAL A 37 -2.90 -15.12 -7.23
C VAL A 37 -4.31 -15.66 -7.41
N GLU A 38 -4.92 -16.12 -6.32
CA GLU A 38 -6.26 -16.73 -6.36
C GLU A 38 -7.34 -15.72 -5.96
N ILE A 39 -8.34 -15.51 -6.83
CA ILE A 39 -9.50 -14.68 -6.52
C ILE A 39 -10.47 -15.45 -5.63
N VAL A 40 -10.75 -14.91 -4.45
CA VAL A 40 -11.73 -15.48 -3.50
C VAL A 40 -13.11 -14.86 -3.74
N ASN A 41 -13.20 -13.54 -3.89
CA ASN A 41 -14.45 -12.82 -4.09
C ASN A 41 -14.22 -11.49 -4.79
N ILE A 42 -15.25 -11.03 -5.52
CA ILE A 42 -15.30 -9.68 -6.10
C ILE A 42 -16.61 -9.02 -5.64
N SER A 43 -16.48 -7.89 -4.94
CA SER A 43 -17.60 -7.03 -4.56
C SER A 43 -17.57 -5.77 -5.40
N LYS A 44 -18.75 -5.27 -5.79
CA LYS A 44 -18.86 -4.08 -6.63
C LYS A 44 -20.01 -3.16 -6.24
N TYR A 45 -19.83 -1.89 -6.55
CA TYR A 45 -20.88 -0.87 -6.49
C TYR A 45 -20.85 -0.01 -7.75
N VAL A 46 -22.01 0.20 -8.36
CA VAL A 46 -22.18 1.03 -9.55
C VAL A 46 -22.86 2.33 -9.15
N PHE A 47 -22.19 3.44 -9.45
CA PHE A 47 -22.73 4.78 -9.15
C PHE A 47 -23.66 5.28 -10.25
N THR A 48 -24.63 6.09 -9.86
CA THR A 48 -25.50 6.82 -10.78
C THR A 48 -25.11 8.29 -10.74
N PRO A 49 -24.86 8.98 -11.85
CA PRO A 49 -25.07 8.51 -13.24
C PRO A 49 -23.93 7.66 -13.81
N GLN A 50 -22.75 7.60 -13.18
CA GLN A 50 -21.58 6.91 -13.72
C GLN A 50 -20.53 6.59 -12.65
N GLY A 51 -19.57 5.72 -13.02
CA GLY A 51 -18.50 5.30 -12.16
C GLY A 51 -18.80 3.98 -11.45
N VAL A 52 -17.74 3.27 -11.10
CA VAL A 52 -17.81 2.00 -10.38
C VAL A 52 -16.72 1.91 -9.32
N THR A 53 -17.00 1.20 -8.25
CA THR A 53 -16.02 0.73 -7.28
C THR A 53 -16.04 -0.78 -7.25
N LEU A 54 -14.86 -1.40 -7.34
CA LEU A 54 -14.71 -2.84 -7.20
C LEU A 54 -13.63 -3.16 -6.17
N LEU A 55 -13.90 -4.17 -5.36
CA LEU A 55 -12.94 -4.78 -4.44
C LEU A 55 -12.82 -6.27 -4.78
N CYS A 56 -11.59 -6.71 -5.03
CA CYS A 56 -11.26 -8.09 -5.28
C CYS A 56 -10.46 -8.66 -4.10
N LEU A 57 -11.08 -9.55 -3.35
CA LEU A 57 -10.41 -10.29 -2.30
C LEU A 57 -9.59 -11.41 -2.94
N LEU A 58 -8.32 -11.44 -2.63
CA LEU A 58 -7.38 -12.48 -3.02
C LEU A 58 -7.02 -13.32 -1.79
N LYS A 59 -6.64 -14.57 -2.02
CA LYS A 59 -6.13 -15.45 -0.95
C LYS A 59 -4.87 -14.87 -0.31
N GLU A 60 -4.07 -14.16 -1.11
CA GLU A 60 -2.81 -13.53 -0.73
C GLU A 60 -2.95 -12.04 -0.41
N SER A 61 -4.10 -11.39 -0.65
CA SER A 61 -4.36 -9.99 -0.33
C SER A 61 -5.57 -9.36 -1.02
N HIS A 62 -5.41 -8.29 -1.84
CA HIS A 62 -6.52 -7.62 -2.51
C HIS A 62 -6.09 -6.80 -3.73
N MET A 63 -7.07 -6.54 -4.61
CA MET A 63 -7.03 -5.49 -5.63
C MET A 63 -8.27 -4.60 -5.53
N SER A 64 -8.19 -3.35 -5.97
CA SER A 64 -9.34 -2.47 -6.08
C SER A 64 -9.33 -1.63 -7.35
N PHE A 65 -10.53 -1.24 -7.80
CA PHE A 65 -10.74 -0.17 -8.78
C PHE A 65 -11.69 0.89 -8.21
N HIS A 66 -11.35 2.14 -8.46
CA HIS A 66 -12.25 3.28 -8.29
C HIS A 66 -12.21 4.10 -9.56
N THR A 67 -13.37 4.35 -10.16
CA THR A 67 -13.45 5.07 -11.44
C THR A 67 -14.22 6.36 -11.30
N PHE A 68 -13.72 7.40 -11.94
CA PHE A 68 -14.26 8.74 -11.95
C PHE A 68 -14.31 9.25 -13.41
N PRO A 69 -15.25 8.73 -14.25
CA PRO A 69 -15.30 9.08 -15.67
C PRO A 69 -15.43 10.59 -15.89
N GLU A 70 -16.14 11.30 -15.02
CA GLU A 70 -16.30 12.76 -15.08
C GLU A 70 -15.00 13.54 -14.88
N LYS A 71 -13.99 12.90 -14.29
CA LYS A 71 -12.63 13.45 -14.08
C LYS A 71 -11.60 12.84 -15.02
N GLY A 72 -12.02 11.80 -15.77
CA GLY A 72 -11.11 11.01 -16.59
C GLY A 72 -10.07 10.25 -15.77
N ILE A 73 -10.45 9.73 -14.59
CA ILE A 73 -9.53 9.04 -13.67
C ILE A 73 -10.02 7.62 -13.39
N VAL A 74 -9.08 6.67 -13.45
CA VAL A 74 -9.24 5.31 -12.93
C VAL A 74 -8.09 5.06 -11.96
N SER A 75 -8.43 4.87 -10.69
CA SER A 75 -7.49 4.50 -9.64
C SER A 75 -7.52 2.98 -9.43
N PHE A 76 -6.34 2.38 -9.42
CA PHE A 76 -6.12 0.95 -9.22
C PHE A 76 -5.14 0.73 -8.08
N ASP A 77 -5.41 -0.27 -7.28
CA ASP A 77 -4.64 -0.66 -6.12
C ASP A 77 -4.42 -2.16 -6.12
N PHE A 78 -3.17 -2.61 -5.90
CA PHE A 78 -2.85 -4.02 -5.78
C PHE A 78 -1.81 -4.24 -4.69
N PHE A 79 -2.25 -4.89 -3.62
CA PHE A 79 -1.37 -5.41 -2.57
C PHE A 79 -1.32 -6.93 -2.66
N THR A 80 -0.11 -7.50 -2.57
CA THR A 80 0.08 -8.95 -2.54
C THR A 80 1.29 -9.35 -1.70
N CYS A 81 1.16 -10.47 -0.98
CA CYS A 81 2.27 -11.20 -0.37
C CYS A 81 2.71 -12.39 -1.23
N GLY A 82 2.17 -12.52 -2.46
CA GLY A 82 2.55 -13.56 -3.42
C GLY A 82 3.96 -13.41 -3.97
N ALA A 83 4.41 -14.43 -4.70
CA ALA A 83 5.77 -14.48 -5.25
C ALA A 83 6.00 -13.57 -6.48
N VAL A 84 4.93 -13.16 -7.15
CA VAL A 84 5.00 -12.33 -8.35
C VAL A 84 4.69 -10.89 -7.97
N SER A 85 5.56 -9.96 -8.42
CA SER A 85 5.38 -8.53 -8.13
C SER A 85 4.05 -7.99 -8.69
N PRO A 86 3.30 -7.16 -7.92
CA PRO A 86 2.07 -6.55 -8.39
C PRO A 86 2.29 -5.59 -9.57
N SER A 87 3.55 -5.20 -9.85
CA SER A 87 3.91 -4.35 -10.99
C SER A 87 3.54 -4.95 -12.35
N VAL A 88 3.30 -6.27 -12.45
CA VAL A 88 2.80 -6.92 -13.68
C VAL A 88 1.45 -6.35 -14.12
N SER A 89 0.66 -5.81 -13.21
CA SER A 89 -0.63 -5.19 -13.50
C SER A 89 -0.52 -3.95 -14.39
N LEU A 90 0.60 -3.21 -14.30
CA LEU A 90 0.79 -1.97 -15.06
C LEU A 90 0.69 -2.18 -16.58
N GLU A 91 1.38 -3.19 -17.10
CA GLU A 91 1.40 -3.43 -18.55
C GLU A 91 0.06 -4.01 -19.06
N ILE A 92 -0.67 -4.73 -18.21
CA ILE A 92 -2.02 -5.20 -18.53
C ILE A 92 -2.97 -3.99 -18.61
N LEU A 93 -2.95 -3.14 -17.59
CA LEU A 93 -3.82 -1.97 -17.50
C LEU A 93 -3.55 -0.95 -18.61
N LYS A 94 -2.30 -0.71 -18.98
CA LYS A 94 -1.95 0.15 -20.13
C LYS A 94 -2.54 -0.33 -21.45
N LYS A 95 -2.72 -1.64 -21.61
CA LYS A 95 -3.33 -2.22 -22.83
C LYS A 95 -4.85 -2.15 -22.83
N GLU A 96 -5.45 -2.24 -21.64
CA GLU A 96 -6.91 -2.32 -21.49
C GLU A 96 -7.57 -0.94 -21.36
N LEU A 97 -6.86 0.05 -20.82
CA LEU A 97 -7.40 1.38 -20.55
C LEU A 97 -6.81 2.41 -21.51
N PRO A 98 -7.65 3.05 -22.36
CA PRO A 98 -7.22 4.24 -23.12
C PRO A 98 -6.88 5.35 -22.10
N HIS A 99 -5.64 5.83 -22.11
CA HIS A 99 -5.15 6.81 -21.14
C HIS A 99 -4.14 7.77 -21.74
N THR A 100 -3.96 8.92 -21.13
CA THR A 100 -2.94 9.91 -21.51
C THR A 100 -1.67 9.79 -20.67
N SER A 101 -1.80 9.45 -19.39
CA SER A 101 -0.69 9.28 -18.48
C SER A 101 -1.04 8.36 -17.33
N VAL A 102 -0.02 7.85 -16.64
CA VAL A 102 -0.15 6.97 -15.46
C VAL A 102 0.76 7.49 -14.35
N ILE A 103 0.19 7.67 -13.16
CA ILE A 103 0.95 7.93 -11.93
C ILE A 103 1.11 6.59 -11.20
N LYS A 104 2.34 6.16 -11.02
CA LYS A 104 2.68 4.92 -10.32
C LYS A 104 3.35 5.23 -8.99
N LYS A 105 2.94 4.54 -7.93
CA LYS A 105 3.62 4.51 -6.63
C LYS A 105 3.79 3.07 -6.19
N ASP A 106 4.97 2.75 -5.70
CA ASP A 106 5.31 1.45 -5.13
C ASP A 106 5.56 1.61 -3.63
N PHE A 107 5.02 0.68 -2.84
CA PHE A 107 5.21 0.64 -1.40
C PHE A 107 5.69 -0.75 -1.01
N ASP A 108 6.87 -0.82 -0.43
CA ASP A 108 7.32 -2.04 0.23
C ASP A 108 6.64 -2.15 1.60
N ARG A 109 5.87 -3.22 1.78
CA ARG A 109 5.30 -3.61 3.06
C ARG A 109 6.31 -4.48 3.81
N ASP A 110 7.42 -3.87 4.17
CA ASP A 110 8.45 -4.50 4.98
C ASP A 110 8.12 -4.45 6.44
N THR A 111 8.65 -5.41 7.13
CA THR A 111 8.43 -5.53 8.54
C THR A 111 8.98 -4.36 9.31
N ILE A 112 9.92 -3.51 8.83
CA ILE A 112 10.50 -2.48 9.71
C ILE A 112 11.54 -1.57 9.01
N HIS A 113 11.25 -0.92 7.90
CA HIS A 113 12.31 -0.08 7.35
C HIS A 113 12.15 1.44 7.44
N HIS A 114 10.98 2.00 7.61
CA HIS A 114 10.84 3.48 7.64
C HIS A 114 9.58 3.98 8.37
N TYR A 115 9.28 3.48 9.56
CA TYR A 115 8.18 4.07 10.33
C TYR A 115 8.67 5.30 11.09
N LYS A 116 8.17 6.47 10.70
CA LYS A 116 8.40 7.71 11.45
C LYS A 116 7.54 7.78 12.71
N ASP A 117 6.34 7.19 12.69
CA ASP A 117 5.42 7.26 13.81
C ASP A 117 4.67 5.93 14.01
N ILE A 118 4.91 5.29 15.13
CA ILE A 118 4.10 4.17 15.62
C ILE A 118 3.42 4.63 16.90
N TYR A 119 2.09 4.64 16.88
CA TYR A 119 1.30 4.97 18.05
C TYR A 119 0.92 3.68 18.78
N SER A 120 1.17 3.63 20.08
CA SER A 120 0.67 2.58 20.96
C SER A 120 -0.52 3.10 21.76
N SER A 121 -1.38 2.20 22.23
CA SER A 121 -2.57 2.53 23.03
C SER A 121 -2.28 3.19 24.37
N ASP A 122 -1.02 3.10 24.85
CA ASP A 122 -0.53 3.71 26.07
C ASP A 122 0.09 5.11 25.85
N GLY A 123 -0.03 5.66 24.64
CA GLY A 123 0.52 6.98 24.29
C GLY A 123 2.04 7.03 24.12
N ILE A 124 2.71 5.91 24.24
CA ILE A 124 4.16 5.83 24.07
C ILE A 124 4.47 5.66 22.59
N LYS A 125 5.21 6.59 21.99
CA LYS A 125 5.73 6.42 20.64
C LYS A 125 6.78 5.31 20.62
N LYS A 126 6.49 4.22 19.89
CA LYS A 126 7.45 3.14 19.67
C LYS A 126 8.01 3.31 18.26
N PHE A 127 9.33 3.42 18.16
CA PHE A 127 10.01 3.54 16.88
C PHE A 127 10.76 2.24 16.60
N TYR A 128 10.58 1.72 15.39
CA TYR A 128 11.39 0.61 14.89
C TYR A 128 12.45 1.21 13.96
N MET A 129 13.71 0.96 14.24
CA MET A 129 14.81 1.60 13.52
C MET A 129 15.88 0.60 13.10
N VAL A 130 16.49 0.85 11.93
CA VAL A 130 17.66 0.12 11.45
C VAL A 130 18.93 0.59 12.19
N GLU A 131 19.93 -0.27 12.30
CA GLU A 131 21.17 0.00 13.08
C GLU A 131 21.86 1.32 12.76
N GLU A 132 21.81 1.79 11.52
CA GLU A 132 22.44 3.07 11.11
C GLU A 132 21.76 4.28 11.75
N VAL A 133 20.42 4.26 11.87
CA VAL A 133 19.67 5.35 12.49
C VAL A 133 19.86 5.36 14.00
N ILE A 134 20.10 4.20 14.60
CA ILE A 134 20.44 4.07 16.04
C ILE A 134 21.76 4.77 16.38
N LYS A 135 22.76 4.69 15.50
CA LYS A 135 24.05 5.36 15.69
C LYS A 135 23.92 6.89 15.66
N ASP A 136 23.14 7.42 14.75
CA ASP A 136 22.92 8.87 14.63
C ASP A 136 22.10 9.42 15.80
N PHE A 137 21.12 8.69 16.29
CA PHE A 137 20.33 9.08 17.47
C PHE A 137 21.14 9.05 18.77
N LYS A 138 21.98 8.05 18.97
CA LYS A 138 22.85 7.98 20.17
C LYS A 138 23.80 9.16 20.27
N SER A 139 24.20 9.76 19.14
CA SER A 139 25.10 10.92 19.10
C SER A 139 24.40 12.25 19.41
N LYS A 140 23.09 12.34 19.23
CA LYS A 140 22.31 13.59 19.29
C LYS A 140 21.39 13.73 20.50
N ALA A 141 21.06 12.63 21.19
CA ALA A 141 20.06 12.65 22.26
C ALA A 141 20.70 12.53 23.64
N GLY A 142 20.76 13.64 24.37
CA GLY A 142 21.05 13.64 25.80
C GLY A 142 19.92 13.10 26.69
N GLN A 143 18.99 12.30 26.16
CA GLN A 143 17.81 11.77 26.86
C GLN A 143 17.92 10.26 27.10
N HIS A 144 17.27 9.77 28.13
CA HIS A 144 17.22 8.35 28.49
C HIS A 144 16.56 7.55 27.36
N ILE A 145 17.36 6.75 26.66
CA ILE A 145 16.89 5.86 25.61
C ILE A 145 17.03 4.43 26.11
N GLU A 146 15.92 3.75 26.26
CA GLU A 146 15.90 2.33 26.56
C GLU A 146 15.82 1.52 25.26
N ILE A 147 16.87 0.73 25.00
CA ILE A 147 16.92 -0.14 23.82
C ILE A 147 16.55 -1.55 24.26
N LEU A 148 15.38 -2.01 23.82
CA LEU A 148 14.93 -3.38 24.05
C LEU A 148 15.23 -4.23 22.82
N LYS A 149 16.05 -5.27 23.00
CA LYS A 149 16.33 -6.28 21.98
C LYS A 149 15.40 -7.47 22.18
N LEU A 150 14.50 -7.72 21.23
CA LEU A 150 13.66 -8.90 21.23
C LEU A 150 13.83 -9.61 19.88
N LYS A 151 14.52 -10.78 19.85
CA LYS A 151 14.67 -11.65 18.68
C LYS A 151 14.91 -10.85 17.38
N ASP A 152 15.99 -10.30 17.10
CA ASP A 152 16.32 -9.55 15.88
C ASP A 152 15.57 -8.22 15.63
N LEU A 153 14.67 -7.82 16.52
CA LEU A 153 13.96 -6.56 16.51
C LEU A 153 14.55 -5.61 17.56
N ILE A 154 14.87 -4.39 17.15
CA ILE A 154 15.36 -3.36 18.07
C ILE A 154 14.23 -2.36 18.32
N PHE A 155 13.77 -2.28 19.55
CA PHE A 155 12.78 -1.31 20.01
C PHE A 155 13.48 -0.18 20.76
N MET A 156 13.15 1.05 20.46
CA MET A 156 13.54 2.19 21.25
C MET A 156 12.32 2.79 21.95
N ARG A 157 12.40 2.93 23.25
CA ARG A 157 11.40 3.59 24.07
C ARG A 157 11.90 4.98 24.42
N PHE A 158 11.13 6.00 24.06
CA PHE A 158 11.37 7.37 24.47
C PHE A 158 10.40 7.73 25.59
N GLN A 159 10.90 8.16 26.70
CA GLN A 159 10.11 8.78 27.73
C GLN A 159 10.16 10.30 27.47
N ILE A 160 9.08 10.83 26.94
CA ILE A 160 8.94 12.27 26.77
C ILE A 160 8.50 12.80 28.14
N ASN A 161 9.39 13.49 28.86
CA ASN A 161 8.98 14.27 30.01
C ASN A 161 8.06 15.39 29.53
N SER A 162 6.86 15.46 30.10
CA SER A 162 5.77 16.36 29.76
C SER A 162 6.01 17.84 30.12
N GLU A 163 7.27 18.29 30.22
CA GLU A 163 7.61 19.66 30.64
C GLU A 163 7.83 20.66 29.49
N TYR A 164 7.60 20.27 28.23
CA TYR A 164 7.57 21.24 27.14
C TYR A 164 6.18 21.33 26.53
N SER A 165 5.36 22.15 27.17
CA SER A 165 4.18 22.76 26.54
C SER A 165 4.65 23.90 25.66
N PHE A 166 4.34 23.82 24.37
CA PHE A 166 4.29 24.97 23.46
C PHE A 166 2.87 25.45 23.32
#